data_994b2136857865f4716b9c4da191de48
#
_entry.id   994b2136857865f4716b9c4da191de48
#
_cell.length_a   1.000
_cell.length_b   1.000
_cell.length_c   1.000
_cell.angle_alpha   90.00
_cell.angle_beta   90.00
_cell.angle_gamma   90.00
#
_symmetry.space_group_name_H-M   'P 1'
#
loop_
_entity.id
_entity.type
_entity.pdbx_description
1 polymer ?
#
loop_
_entity_poly.entity_id
_entity_poly.type
_entity_poly.pdbx_seq_one_letter_code
_entity_poly.pdbx_strand_id
1 'polypeptide(L)'
;MRKLISAVFLALMALIQVHAQDSDLRSAPDLPTFKVTLNYSAGEGGTITSDISSGAKVAYNTAHKFTITANAGYVLADITMNTATIGTLPTGTFNGDNTTTYTYTSPALTKATEIKATFKAKDPVTVTMSPASATLDEVKAKVNLPKLAFTPEDVTGYTVKYKNVATGTETTDLPATAGKYNVLVTKEETATQAAIDKKFDYEILPAHTLTYTFEATQGTVAATMNGTAVTSGGEIAYDKPAVLKITAKSGYVLGKLTVDNQVVNLPEGTFDTSTNETSYAAYTTGALKGSMAIDVQFTAKKTRTITASPLSATKDEIAAGKNKPVVKIEPSPSQYLIRYYKDVPANATTTFPTEDGSYRIWVTSPETEEYAALSNDTSLIFTISKANVLNWSVEGQGTVTAKMGDKDVANGGDIVNGKAAVLTITAKPGYKLSEIKIDGKPANLPTGKFNSTDNTI
;
A
#
# COMPACT_ATOMS: atom_id res chain seq x y z
N MET A 1 -27.88 -28.42 87.48
CA MET A 1 -26.66 -27.67 87.90
C MET A 1 -26.88 -26.14 88.02
N ARG A 2 -27.81 -25.47 87.33
CA ARG A 2 -28.06 -24.01 87.48
C ARG A 2 -28.77 -23.60 88.78
N LYS A 3 -29.50 -24.47 89.41
CA LYS A 3 -30.21 -24.16 90.67
C LYS A 3 -29.35 -24.30 91.96
N LEU A 4 -28.20 -25.00 91.87
CA LEU A 4 -27.32 -25.15 93.01
C LEU A 4 -26.36 -23.97 93.20
N ILE A 5 -26.03 -23.27 92.13
CA ILE A 5 -25.17 -22.11 92.17
C ILE A 5 -25.88 -20.86 92.68
N SER A 6 -27.22 -20.73 92.44
CA SER A 6 -27.98 -19.60 92.95
C SER A 6 -28.23 -19.68 94.44
N ALA A 7 -28.32 -20.90 95.01
CA ALA A 7 -28.52 -21.07 96.44
C ALA A 7 -27.26 -20.75 97.25
N VAL A 8 -26.09 -21.04 96.73
CA VAL A 8 -24.84 -20.72 97.45
C VAL A 8 -24.56 -19.21 97.42
N PHE A 9 -25.00 -18.52 96.38
CA PHE A 9 -24.84 -17.05 96.27
C PHE A 9 -25.82 -16.31 97.24
N LEU A 10 -27.02 -16.80 97.42
CA LEU A 10 -27.99 -16.21 98.36
C LEU A 10 -27.63 -16.48 99.82
N ALA A 11 -26.99 -17.63 100.12
CA ALA A 11 -26.51 -17.95 101.50
C ALA A 11 -25.30 -17.10 101.86
N LEU A 12 -24.46 -16.72 100.90
CA LEU A 12 -23.28 -15.86 101.15
C LEU A 12 -23.72 -14.40 101.34
N MET A 13 -24.77 -13.92 100.70
CA MET A 13 -25.35 -12.57 100.91
C MET A 13 -26.07 -12.45 102.29
N ALA A 14 -26.68 -13.52 102.81
CA ALA A 14 -27.31 -13.50 104.06
C ALA A 14 -26.30 -13.48 105.25
N LEU A 15 -25.11 -13.99 105.07
CA LEU A 15 -24.05 -13.95 106.13
C LEU A 15 -23.39 -12.58 106.25
N ILE A 16 -23.53 -11.70 105.30
CA ILE A 16 -23.00 -10.34 105.33
C ILE A 16 -23.93 -9.34 105.99
N GLN A 17 -25.23 -9.66 106.22
CA GLN A 17 -26.16 -8.75 106.80
C GLN A 17 -26.32 -8.91 108.33
N VAL A 18 -25.67 -9.89 108.99
CA VAL A 18 -25.75 -10.07 110.41
C VAL A 18 -24.61 -9.40 111.21
N HIS A 19 -23.67 -8.79 110.60
CA HIS A 19 -22.51 -8.13 111.26
C HIS A 19 -22.43 -6.62 111.10
N ALA A 20 -23.51 -5.94 110.86
CA ALA A 20 -23.58 -4.49 110.75
C ALA A 20 -24.13 -3.78 111.98
N GLN A 21 -23.69 -4.21 113.15
CA GLN A 21 -23.93 -3.45 114.44
C GLN A 21 -22.67 -3.59 115.30
N ASP A 22 -21.53 -3.22 114.83
CA ASP A 22 -20.44 -2.82 115.69
C ASP A 22 -19.62 -1.76 115.01
N SER A 23 -19.54 -0.61 115.62
CA SER A 23 -18.91 0.59 115.08
C SER A 23 -17.38 0.54 115.29
N ASP A 24 -16.69 -0.22 114.43
CA ASP A 24 -15.29 -0.05 114.16
C ASP A 24 -15.02 -0.24 112.72
N LEU A 25 -14.95 0.87 112.02
CA LEU A 25 -14.59 0.94 110.60
C LEU A 25 -13.12 0.50 110.40
N ARG A 26 -12.90 -0.78 110.41
CA ARG A 26 -11.73 -1.33 109.76
C ARG A 26 -12.07 -1.46 108.31
N SER A 27 -11.27 -0.86 107.44
CA SER A 27 -11.33 -1.02 106.01
C SER A 27 -11.55 -2.50 105.62
N ALA A 28 -12.57 -2.77 104.82
CA ALA A 28 -12.85 -4.13 104.35
C ALA A 28 -11.53 -4.68 103.73
N PRO A 29 -11.12 -5.92 104.10
CA PRO A 29 -9.98 -6.51 103.50
C PRO A 29 -10.20 -6.57 101.99
N ASP A 30 -9.25 -6.08 101.27
CA ASP A 30 -9.28 -6.18 99.79
C ASP A 30 -9.64 -7.62 99.41
N LEU A 31 -10.82 -7.80 98.83
CA LEU A 31 -11.19 -9.06 98.24
C LEU A 31 -10.06 -9.47 97.23
N PRO A 32 -9.55 -10.68 97.37
CA PRO A 32 -8.49 -11.09 96.46
C PRO A 32 -9.02 -10.98 95.00
N THR A 33 -8.53 -9.94 94.33
CA THR A 33 -8.84 -9.79 92.88
C THR A 33 -8.21 -10.96 92.13
N PHE A 34 -9.00 -11.92 91.71
CA PHE A 34 -8.53 -13.01 90.88
C PHE A 34 -7.95 -12.43 89.63
N LYS A 35 -6.67 -12.79 89.40
CA LYS A 35 -5.93 -12.33 88.24
C LYS A 35 -5.51 -13.50 87.35
N VAL A 36 -5.64 -13.35 86.09
CA VAL A 36 -5.17 -14.31 85.06
C VAL A 36 -4.01 -13.74 84.26
N THR A 37 -3.11 -14.57 83.76
CA THR A 37 -1.98 -14.12 82.92
C THR A 37 -2.46 -13.94 81.52
N LEU A 38 -2.15 -12.79 80.91
CA LEU A 38 -2.40 -12.45 79.53
C LEU A 38 -1.12 -12.34 78.80
N ASN A 39 -0.86 -13.27 77.86
CA ASN A 39 0.22 -13.19 76.90
C ASN A 39 -0.33 -12.80 75.49
N TYR A 40 0.41 -12.04 74.74
CA TYR A 40 0.08 -11.82 73.34
C TYR A 40 1.39 -11.65 72.51
N SER A 41 1.32 -12.08 71.27
CA SER A 41 2.42 -12.04 70.34
C SER A 41 1.96 -11.87 68.90
N ALA A 42 2.81 -11.34 68.05
CA ALA A 42 2.60 -11.25 66.62
C ALA A 42 3.61 -12.12 65.87
N GLY A 43 3.17 -12.76 64.81
CA GLY A 43 4.05 -13.40 63.84
C GLY A 43 4.81 -12.39 62.96
N GLU A 44 5.65 -12.90 62.07
CA GLU A 44 6.29 -12.08 61.03
C GLU A 44 5.22 -11.36 60.16
N GLY A 45 5.53 -10.13 59.76
CA GLY A 45 4.62 -9.34 58.88
C GLY A 45 3.70 -8.38 59.63
N GLY A 46 3.81 -8.25 60.97
CA GLY A 46 3.00 -7.26 61.69
C GLY A 46 3.30 -7.19 63.19
N THR A 47 2.52 -6.41 63.91
CA THR A 47 2.63 -6.18 65.35
C THR A 47 1.27 -6.32 66.03
N ILE A 48 1.30 -6.62 67.35
CA ILE A 48 0.15 -6.56 68.20
C ILE A 48 0.53 -5.76 69.46
N THR A 49 -0.33 -4.82 69.85
CA THR A 49 -0.15 -3.99 71.02
C THR A 49 -1.45 -3.94 71.81
N SER A 50 -1.33 -3.63 73.13
CA SER A 50 -2.46 -3.37 74.05
C SER A 50 -1.97 -2.31 75.08
N ASP A 51 -2.89 -1.72 75.79
CA ASP A 51 -2.65 -0.86 76.96
C ASP A 51 -1.98 -1.63 78.13
N ILE A 52 -1.99 -2.97 78.07
CA ILE A 52 -1.37 -3.85 79.03
C ILE A 52 -0.23 -4.61 78.39
N SER A 53 0.91 -4.69 79.11
CA SER A 53 2.06 -5.44 78.62
C SER A 53 1.78 -6.95 78.57
N SER A 54 2.33 -7.63 77.54
CA SER A 54 2.26 -9.09 77.44
C SER A 54 3.00 -9.70 78.62
N GLY A 55 2.39 -10.76 79.21
CA GLY A 55 2.87 -11.42 80.43
C GLY A 55 2.29 -10.84 81.69
N ALA A 56 1.52 -9.75 81.66
CA ALA A 56 0.93 -9.14 82.85
C ALA A 56 -0.22 -9.97 83.43
N LYS A 57 -0.45 -9.79 84.69
CA LYS A 57 -1.62 -10.33 85.40
C LYS A 57 -2.78 -9.34 85.33
N VAL A 58 -3.88 -9.73 84.68
CA VAL A 58 -5.09 -8.91 84.46
C VAL A 58 -6.22 -9.40 85.28
N ALA A 59 -7.25 -8.56 85.56
CA ALA A 59 -8.40 -8.90 86.33
C ALA A 59 -9.20 -10.06 85.71
N TYR A 60 -9.64 -11.00 86.52
CA TYR A 60 -10.50 -12.09 86.11
C TYR A 60 -11.83 -11.53 85.52
N ASN A 61 -12.34 -12.18 84.45
CA ASN A 61 -13.58 -11.86 83.80
C ASN A 61 -13.57 -10.45 83.12
N THR A 62 -12.42 -9.99 82.68
CA THR A 62 -12.29 -8.70 81.97
C THR A 62 -11.83 -8.93 80.49
N ALA A 63 -12.44 -8.19 79.56
CA ALA A 63 -12.10 -8.18 78.20
C ALA A 63 -11.00 -7.12 77.93
N HIS A 64 -10.10 -7.41 77.01
CA HIS A 64 -8.98 -6.51 76.64
C HIS A 64 -9.00 -6.19 75.19
N LYS A 65 -8.63 -4.95 74.86
CA LYS A 65 -8.57 -4.44 73.51
C LYS A 65 -7.10 -4.53 73.00
N PHE A 66 -6.96 -5.02 71.77
CA PHE A 66 -5.69 -5.15 71.06
C PHE A 66 -5.74 -4.33 69.76
N THR A 67 -4.66 -3.65 69.47
CA THR A 67 -4.41 -3.05 68.17
C THR A 67 -3.41 -3.94 67.45
N ILE A 68 -3.83 -4.49 66.31
CA ILE A 68 -3.03 -5.38 65.47
C ILE A 68 -2.73 -4.63 64.19
N THR A 69 -1.45 -4.48 63.83
CA THR A 69 -1.03 -3.77 62.64
C THR A 69 -0.29 -4.72 61.70
N ALA A 70 -0.86 -4.95 60.52
CA ALA A 70 -0.15 -5.61 59.45
C ALA A 70 0.77 -4.60 58.75
N ASN A 71 1.99 -4.97 58.55
CA ASN A 71 2.99 -4.17 57.82
C ASN A 71 2.59 -4.07 56.33
N ALA A 72 3.20 -3.11 55.61
CA ALA A 72 3.13 -3.04 54.15
C ALA A 72 3.48 -4.39 53.52
N GLY A 73 2.70 -4.82 52.53
CA GLY A 73 2.84 -6.12 51.90
C GLY A 73 2.18 -7.30 52.62
N TYR A 74 1.61 -7.07 53.80
CA TYR A 74 0.97 -8.13 54.60
C TYR A 74 -0.50 -7.81 54.93
N VAL A 75 -1.24 -8.87 55.21
CA VAL A 75 -2.63 -8.82 55.72
C VAL A 75 -2.77 -9.76 56.91
N LEU A 76 -3.65 -9.42 57.85
CA LEU A 76 -3.97 -10.31 58.97
C LEU A 76 -4.53 -11.63 58.46
N ALA A 77 -3.89 -12.74 58.79
CA ALA A 77 -4.30 -14.06 58.36
C ALA A 77 -5.19 -14.76 59.37
N ASP A 78 -4.83 -14.64 60.68
CA ASP A 78 -5.58 -15.25 61.77
C ASP A 78 -5.27 -14.58 63.10
N ILE A 79 -6.20 -14.68 64.02
CA ILE A 79 -6.01 -14.43 65.44
C ILE A 79 -6.40 -15.72 66.21
N THR A 80 -5.48 -16.25 66.99
CA THR A 80 -5.71 -17.40 67.84
C THR A 80 -5.79 -16.98 69.32
N MET A 81 -6.68 -17.60 70.03
CA MET A 81 -6.75 -17.50 71.49
C MET A 81 -6.59 -18.90 72.12
N ASN A 82 -5.51 -19.11 72.85
CA ASN A 82 -5.08 -20.43 73.37
C ASN A 82 -5.12 -21.52 72.28
N THR A 83 -4.50 -21.26 71.15
CA THR A 83 -4.39 -22.10 69.94
C THR A 83 -5.68 -22.28 69.12
N ALA A 84 -6.83 -21.79 69.60
CA ALA A 84 -8.10 -21.84 68.86
C ALA A 84 -8.26 -20.54 68.01
N THR A 85 -8.57 -20.68 66.73
CA THR A 85 -8.93 -19.54 65.84
C THR A 85 -10.17 -18.83 66.31
N ILE A 86 -10.22 -17.51 66.30
CA ILE A 86 -11.36 -16.70 66.77
C ILE A 86 -12.60 -16.73 65.86
N GLY A 87 -12.51 -17.36 64.71
CA GLY A 87 -13.59 -17.51 63.72
C GLY A 87 -13.69 -16.35 62.77
N THR A 88 -14.21 -15.19 63.18
CA THR A 88 -14.34 -14.02 62.29
C THR A 88 -13.25 -12.99 62.61
N LEU A 89 -12.43 -12.67 61.62
CA LEU A 89 -11.43 -11.63 61.77
C LEU A 89 -12.04 -10.23 61.79
N PRO A 90 -11.48 -9.29 62.58
CA PRO A 90 -11.94 -7.91 62.58
C PRO A 90 -11.68 -7.24 61.24
N THR A 91 -12.57 -6.29 60.87
CA THR A 91 -12.32 -5.45 59.69
C THR A 91 -11.14 -4.51 59.94
N GLY A 92 -10.18 -4.47 59.02
CA GLY A 92 -9.03 -3.61 59.11
C GLY A 92 -9.26 -2.26 58.43
N THR A 93 -8.57 -1.24 58.94
CA THR A 93 -8.46 0.07 58.31
C THR A 93 -7.10 0.16 57.61
N PHE A 94 -7.11 0.33 56.28
CA PHE A 94 -5.91 0.52 55.48
C PHE A 94 -5.39 1.95 55.63
N ASN A 95 -4.14 2.14 55.94
CA ASN A 95 -3.51 3.44 56.25
C ASN A 95 -2.68 3.98 55.09
N GLY A 96 -2.38 5.28 55.10
CA GLY A 96 -1.60 5.93 54.05
C GLY A 96 -0.10 5.52 53.98
N ASP A 97 0.36 4.79 54.99
CA ASP A 97 1.71 4.17 55.04
C ASP A 97 1.75 2.72 54.54
N ASN A 98 0.67 2.26 53.93
CA ASN A 98 0.46 0.91 53.42
C ASN A 98 0.31 -0.16 54.54
N THR A 99 0.21 0.24 55.81
CA THR A 99 -0.14 -0.67 56.89
C THR A 99 -1.66 -0.87 56.97
N THR A 100 -2.09 -1.96 57.62
CA THR A 100 -3.54 -2.17 57.94
C THR A 100 -3.69 -2.40 59.41
N THR A 101 -4.51 -1.54 60.08
CA THR A 101 -4.76 -1.62 61.50
C THR A 101 -6.09 -2.31 61.77
N TYR A 102 -6.09 -3.31 62.66
CA TYR A 102 -7.23 -4.06 63.12
C TYR A 102 -7.44 -3.83 64.61
N THR A 103 -8.67 -3.76 65.05
CA THR A 103 -9.01 -3.72 66.47
C THR A 103 -9.66 -5.03 66.86
N TYR A 104 -9.05 -5.75 67.77
CA TYR A 104 -9.62 -6.98 68.35
C TYR A 104 -9.91 -6.79 69.83
N THR A 105 -11.07 -7.18 70.25
CA THR A 105 -11.45 -7.22 71.74
C THR A 105 -11.64 -8.66 72.12
N SER A 106 -10.88 -9.13 73.12
CA SER A 106 -11.03 -10.48 73.65
C SER A 106 -12.36 -10.68 74.34
N PRO A 107 -12.87 -11.90 74.42
CA PRO A 107 -13.86 -12.24 75.45
C PRO A 107 -13.32 -11.95 76.84
N ALA A 108 -14.21 -11.91 77.86
CA ALA A 108 -13.81 -11.81 79.27
C ALA A 108 -12.87 -12.99 79.62
N LEU A 109 -11.71 -12.70 80.20
CA LEU A 109 -10.67 -13.70 80.44
C LEU A 109 -10.89 -14.40 81.80
N THR A 110 -11.15 -15.72 81.73
CA THR A 110 -11.39 -16.56 82.90
C THR A 110 -10.26 -17.53 83.28
N LYS A 111 -9.21 -17.54 82.44
CA LYS A 111 -7.97 -18.37 82.60
C LYS A 111 -6.80 -17.69 81.99
N ALA A 112 -5.60 -18.22 82.27
CA ALA A 112 -4.41 -17.78 81.55
C ALA A 112 -4.68 -17.92 80.05
N THR A 113 -4.38 -16.81 79.28
CA THR A 113 -4.72 -16.69 77.87
C THR A 113 -3.52 -16.20 77.10
N GLU A 114 -3.31 -16.83 75.96
CA GLU A 114 -2.37 -16.39 74.93
C GLU A 114 -3.16 -15.95 73.69
N ILE A 115 -2.92 -14.74 73.20
CA ILE A 115 -3.47 -14.21 71.92
C ILE A 115 -2.31 -14.07 70.97
N LYS A 116 -2.45 -14.71 69.81
CA LYS A 116 -1.46 -14.63 68.75
C LYS A 116 -2.06 -14.15 67.44
N ALA A 117 -1.54 -13.06 66.89
CA ALA A 117 -1.86 -12.61 65.53
C ALA A 117 -0.85 -13.19 64.52
N THR A 118 -1.33 -13.70 63.40
CA THR A 118 -0.51 -14.17 62.32
C THR A 118 -0.86 -13.41 61.01
N PHE A 119 0.13 -13.24 60.18
CA PHE A 119 0.02 -12.46 58.95
C PHE A 119 0.41 -13.33 57.77
N LYS A 120 -0.16 -13.02 56.60
CA LYS A 120 0.27 -13.57 55.33
C LYS A 120 0.59 -12.43 54.34
N ALA A 121 1.44 -12.70 53.35
CA ALA A 121 1.66 -11.75 52.27
C ALA A 121 0.33 -11.45 51.55
N LYS A 122 0.12 -10.22 51.15
CA LYS A 122 -1.00 -9.83 50.28
C LYS A 122 -0.96 -10.61 48.97
N ASP A 123 -2.13 -10.86 48.43
CA ASP A 123 -2.22 -11.65 47.18
C ASP A 123 -1.50 -10.90 46.04
N PRO A 124 -0.56 -11.53 45.33
CA PRO A 124 0.13 -10.92 44.25
C PRO A 124 -0.77 -10.77 43.02
N VAL A 125 -0.58 -9.69 42.28
CA VAL A 125 -1.21 -9.50 40.97
C VAL A 125 -0.21 -9.86 39.87
N THR A 126 -0.56 -10.84 39.06
CA THR A 126 0.19 -11.14 37.86
C THR A 126 -0.34 -10.30 36.71
N VAL A 127 0.57 -9.65 35.98
CA VAL A 127 0.24 -8.85 34.80
C VAL A 127 0.98 -9.42 33.60
N THR A 128 0.30 -9.59 32.49
CA THR A 128 0.90 -9.96 31.20
C THR A 128 0.49 -8.95 30.13
N MET A 129 1.28 -8.83 29.08
CA MET A 129 1.03 -7.93 27.96
C MET A 129 1.22 -8.67 26.64
N SER A 130 0.31 -8.48 25.70
CA SER A 130 0.40 -9.01 24.34
C SER A 130 -0.42 -8.14 23.37
N PRO A 131 0.06 -7.94 22.12
CA PRO A 131 1.35 -8.32 21.59
C PRO A 131 2.49 -7.43 22.12
N ALA A 132 3.75 -7.86 21.86
CA ALA A 132 4.95 -7.10 22.24
C ALA A 132 5.39 -6.11 21.14
N SER A 133 4.77 -6.13 19.97
CA SER A 133 5.05 -5.21 18.86
C SER A 133 3.85 -5.06 17.95
N ALA A 134 3.83 -3.92 17.23
CA ALA A 134 2.94 -3.66 16.11
C ALA A 134 3.65 -2.74 15.11
N THR A 135 3.19 -2.69 13.86
CA THR A 135 3.67 -1.69 12.90
C THR A 135 2.91 -0.37 13.09
N LEU A 136 3.49 0.73 12.62
CA LEU A 136 2.90 2.06 12.80
C LEU A 136 1.53 2.20 12.12
N ASP A 137 1.35 1.57 10.97
CA ASP A 137 0.06 1.51 10.27
C ASP A 137 -0.99 0.69 11.02
N GLU A 138 -0.58 -0.40 11.70
CA GLU A 138 -1.46 -1.15 12.61
C GLU A 138 -1.89 -0.32 13.82
N VAL A 139 -0.95 0.41 14.43
CA VAL A 139 -1.23 1.32 15.56
C VAL A 139 -2.22 2.42 15.13
N LYS A 140 -2.01 3.05 13.97
CA LYS A 140 -2.93 4.02 13.39
C LYS A 140 -4.33 3.43 13.12
N ALA A 141 -4.40 2.17 12.72
CA ALA A 141 -5.64 1.43 12.50
C ALA A 141 -6.26 0.88 13.80
N LYS A 142 -5.64 1.08 14.96
CA LYS A 142 -6.04 0.56 16.29
C LYS A 142 -6.12 -0.97 16.34
N VAL A 143 -5.25 -1.65 15.61
CA VAL A 143 -5.08 -3.11 15.68
C VAL A 143 -3.72 -3.45 16.30
N ASN A 144 -3.60 -4.65 16.83
CA ASN A 144 -2.39 -5.15 17.51
C ASN A 144 -1.83 -4.21 18.59
N LEU A 145 -2.74 -3.46 19.26
CA LEU A 145 -2.38 -2.62 20.39
C LEU A 145 -1.99 -3.49 21.61
N PRO A 146 -1.07 -3.04 22.47
CA PRO A 146 -0.68 -3.76 23.65
C PRO A 146 -1.89 -3.88 24.61
N LYS A 147 -2.30 -5.11 24.89
CA LYS A 147 -3.38 -5.44 25.82
C LYS A 147 -2.79 -6.03 27.08
N LEU A 148 -3.24 -5.54 28.22
CA LEU A 148 -2.86 -6.06 29.51
C LEU A 148 -3.89 -7.11 29.96
N ALA A 149 -3.42 -8.21 30.53
CA ALA A 149 -4.23 -9.17 31.22
C ALA A 149 -3.74 -9.31 32.66
N PHE A 150 -4.67 -9.38 33.60
CA PHE A 150 -4.41 -9.45 35.03
C PHE A 150 -4.90 -10.79 35.60
N THR A 151 -4.18 -11.28 36.60
CA THR A 151 -4.65 -12.39 37.41
C THR A 151 -4.50 -12.01 38.88
N PRO A 152 -5.61 -11.88 39.66
CA PRO A 152 -7.01 -12.02 39.22
C PRO A 152 -7.49 -10.97 38.20
N GLU A 153 -8.59 -11.23 37.47
CA GLU A 153 -9.05 -10.40 36.33
C GLU A 153 -9.69 -9.06 36.74
N ASP A 154 -10.15 -8.91 37.94
CA ASP A 154 -10.93 -7.76 38.45
C ASP A 154 -10.08 -6.59 38.98
N VAL A 155 -8.82 -6.51 38.56
CA VAL A 155 -7.91 -5.45 39.00
C VAL A 155 -8.28 -4.10 38.37
N THR A 156 -8.59 -3.13 39.21
CA THR A 156 -8.93 -1.76 38.84
C THR A 156 -7.97 -0.74 39.45
N GLY A 157 -7.98 0.51 38.98
CA GLY A 157 -7.20 1.61 39.54
C GLY A 157 -5.68 1.55 39.26
N TYR A 158 -5.28 0.82 38.23
CA TYR A 158 -3.87 0.83 37.73
C TYR A 158 -3.63 1.99 36.76
N THR A 159 -2.39 2.38 36.66
CA THR A 159 -1.90 3.40 35.71
C THR A 159 -1.02 2.74 34.66
N VAL A 160 -1.18 3.14 33.38
CA VAL A 160 -0.31 2.72 32.28
C VAL A 160 0.40 3.95 31.74
N LYS A 161 1.71 3.86 31.60
CA LYS A 161 2.53 4.86 30.92
C LYS A 161 3.41 4.20 29.88
N TYR A 162 3.67 4.92 28.80
CA TYR A 162 4.60 4.53 27.75
C TYR A 162 5.86 5.42 27.86
N LYS A 163 6.99 4.80 28.08
CA LYS A 163 8.28 5.49 28.16
C LYS A 163 9.09 5.20 26.90
N ASN A 164 9.40 6.23 26.12
CA ASN A 164 10.27 6.08 24.96
C ASN A 164 11.69 5.71 25.44
N VAL A 165 12.24 4.62 24.95
CA VAL A 165 13.54 4.11 25.39
C VAL A 165 14.70 5.04 24.98
N ALA A 166 14.60 5.68 23.80
CA ALA A 166 15.66 6.54 23.28
C ALA A 166 15.69 7.93 23.95
N THR A 167 14.50 8.52 24.21
CA THR A 167 14.39 9.89 24.75
C THR A 167 14.14 9.92 26.24
N GLY A 168 13.66 8.82 26.84
CA GLY A 168 13.23 8.77 28.22
C GLY A 168 11.89 9.45 28.51
N THR A 169 11.24 10.02 27.49
CA THR A 169 9.94 10.73 27.63
C THR A 169 8.82 9.77 27.96
N GLU A 170 7.98 10.10 28.92
CA GLU A 170 6.80 9.33 29.33
C GLU A 170 5.50 10.01 28.87
N THR A 171 4.53 9.21 28.46
CA THR A 171 3.17 9.62 28.11
C THR A 171 2.17 8.58 28.58
N THR A 172 0.93 8.99 28.84
CA THR A 172 -0.19 8.10 29.11
C THR A 172 -0.90 7.68 27.82
N ASP A 173 -0.74 8.46 26.75
CA ASP A 173 -1.32 8.14 25.45
C ASP A 173 -0.46 7.11 24.72
N LEU A 174 -1.10 6.25 23.93
CA LEU A 174 -0.41 5.30 23.08
C LEU A 174 0.50 6.06 22.11
N PRO A 175 1.80 5.71 22.03
CA PRO A 175 2.72 6.39 21.11
C PRO A 175 2.28 6.21 19.65
N ALA A 176 2.46 7.28 18.86
CA ALA A 176 2.12 7.33 17.43
C ALA A 176 3.35 7.41 16.52
N THR A 177 4.53 7.02 17.00
CA THR A 177 5.78 7.02 16.23
C THR A 177 6.49 5.67 16.38
N ALA A 178 7.18 5.26 15.32
CA ALA A 178 8.00 4.05 15.36
C ALA A 178 9.14 4.21 16.39
N GLY A 179 9.41 3.14 17.11
CA GLY A 179 10.44 3.13 18.16
C GLY A 179 10.19 2.09 19.23
N LYS A 180 11.14 2.02 20.19
CA LYS A 180 11.05 1.12 21.35
C LYS A 180 10.49 1.86 22.56
N TYR A 181 9.56 1.24 23.22
CA TYR A 181 8.86 1.77 24.38
C TYR A 181 8.86 0.77 25.53
N ASN A 182 8.92 1.27 26.77
CA ASN A 182 8.57 0.49 27.93
C ASN A 182 7.15 0.84 28.34
N VAL A 183 6.30 -0.17 28.48
CA VAL A 183 4.96 -0.03 29.03
C VAL A 183 5.08 -0.26 30.54
N LEU A 184 4.89 0.80 31.31
CA LEU A 184 4.97 0.82 32.76
C LEU A 184 3.55 0.69 33.31
N VAL A 185 3.32 -0.37 34.08
CA VAL A 185 2.03 -0.63 34.73
C VAL A 185 2.23 -0.54 36.22
N THR A 186 1.62 0.46 36.83
CA THR A 186 1.75 0.70 38.27
C THR A 186 0.38 0.76 38.95
N LYS A 187 0.32 0.29 40.17
CA LYS A 187 -0.83 0.39 41.07
C LYS A 187 -0.32 0.41 42.50
N GLU A 188 -0.85 1.31 43.30
CA GLU A 188 -0.59 1.35 44.72
C GLU A 188 -1.16 0.10 45.42
N GLU A 189 -0.56 -0.27 46.51
CA GLU A 189 -0.98 -1.34 47.37
C GLU A 189 -2.37 -1.03 47.94
N THR A 190 -3.17 -2.07 48.17
CA THR A 190 -4.49 -1.96 48.82
C THR A 190 -4.51 -2.78 50.11
N ALA A 191 -5.66 -2.81 50.80
CA ALA A 191 -5.82 -3.59 52.04
C ALA A 191 -5.54 -5.10 51.82
N THR A 192 -5.80 -5.64 50.63
CA THR A 192 -5.72 -7.07 50.29
C THR A 192 -4.77 -7.44 49.17
N GLN A 193 -4.47 -6.53 48.28
CA GLN A 193 -3.61 -6.76 47.11
C GLN A 193 -2.29 -6.04 47.25
N ALA A 194 -1.21 -6.70 46.82
CA ALA A 194 0.12 -6.12 46.71
C ALA A 194 0.16 -5.03 45.61
N ALA A 195 1.10 -4.12 45.73
CA ALA A 195 1.40 -3.12 44.66
C ALA A 195 1.76 -3.79 43.35
N ILE A 196 1.42 -3.12 42.26
CA ILE A 196 1.89 -3.51 40.93
C ILE A 196 2.98 -2.51 40.48
N ASP A 197 4.12 -3.03 40.10
CA ASP A 197 5.21 -2.32 39.43
C ASP A 197 5.78 -3.26 38.37
N LYS A 198 5.22 -3.14 37.15
CA LYS A 198 5.60 -4.00 36.01
C LYS A 198 6.01 -3.18 34.84
N LYS A 199 7.01 -3.68 34.15
CA LYS A 199 7.57 -3.11 32.93
C LYS A 199 7.55 -4.15 31.82
N PHE A 200 7.03 -3.77 30.66
CA PHE A 200 7.03 -4.58 29.45
C PHE A 200 7.70 -3.82 28.33
N ASP A 201 8.42 -4.53 27.47
CA ASP A 201 8.95 -3.96 26.25
C ASP A 201 7.88 -4.03 25.15
N TYR A 202 7.69 -2.92 24.43
CA TYR A 202 6.80 -2.80 23.30
C TYR A 202 7.50 -2.06 22.17
N GLU A 203 7.50 -2.60 20.96
CA GLU A 203 8.12 -1.99 19.80
C GLU A 203 7.09 -1.61 18.75
N ILE A 204 7.08 -0.32 18.36
CA ILE A 204 6.35 0.13 17.18
C ILE A 204 7.34 0.11 16.01
N LEU A 205 7.18 -0.85 15.13
CA LEU A 205 7.95 -1.00 13.91
C LEU A 205 7.55 0.09 12.89
N PRO A 206 8.41 0.43 11.90
CA PRO A 206 8.01 1.27 10.79
C PRO A 206 6.72 0.79 10.13
N ALA A 207 5.95 1.70 9.55
CA ALA A 207 4.76 1.35 8.80
C ALA A 207 5.12 0.51 7.57
N HIS A 208 4.21 -0.35 7.15
CA HIS A 208 4.30 -1.00 5.84
C HIS A 208 4.19 0.03 4.72
N THR A 209 4.77 -0.25 3.56
CA THR A 209 4.83 0.67 2.42
C THR A 209 4.25 0.06 1.15
N LEU A 210 3.71 0.92 0.29
CA LEU A 210 3.37 0.60 -1.08
C LEU A 210 4.45 1.16 -2.01
N THR A 211 5.19 0.28 -2.67
CA THR A 211 6.17 0.67 -3.69
C THR A 211 5.63 0.35 -5.08
N TYR A 212 5.73 1.28 -6.02
CA TYR A 212 5.43 1.02 -7.41
C TYR A 212 6.48 1.66 -8.31
N THR A 213 6.86 0.92 -9.34
CA THR A 213 7.89 1.30 -10.32
C THR A 213 7.31 1.33 -11.72
N PHE A 214 7.78 2.24 -12.55
CA PHE A 214 7.44 2.37 -13.95
C PHE A 214 8.42 3.29 -14.67
N GLU A 215 8.49 3.20 -16.00
CA GLU A 215 9.28 4.12 -16.83
C GLU A 215 8.45 5.36 -17.17
N ALA A 216 8.79 6.51 -16.57
CA ALA A 216 8.02 7.74 -16.69
C ALA A 216 7.97 8.35 -18.10
N THR A 217 8.92 7.99 -18.98
CA THR A 217 8.91 8.38 -20.40
C THR A 217 7.84 7.65 -21.19
N GLN A 218 7.42 6.46 -20.74
CA GLN A 218 6.51 5.56 -21.42
C GLN A 218 5.08 5.62 -20.92
N GLY A 219 4.88 6.08 -19.67
CA GLY A 219 3.55 6.14 -19.08
C GLY A 219 3.52 6.89 -17.77
N THR A 220 2.37 6.82 -17.09
CA THR A 220 2.16 7.36 -15.74
C THR A 220 1.44 6.35 -14.86
N VAL A 221 1.76 6.37 -13.57
CA VAL A 221 1.09 5.58 -12.53
C VAL A 221 0.79 6.49 -11.36
N ALA A 222 -0.45 6.49 -10.91
CA ALA A 222 -0.87 7.19 -9.70
C ALA A 222 -1.59 6.21 -8.79
N ALA A 223 -1.21 6.18 -7.51
CA ALA A 223 -1.83 5.32 -6.51
C ALA A 223 -2.63 6.13 -5.50
N THR A 224 -3.75 5.57 -5.06
CA THR A 224 -4.55 6.11 -3.96
C THR A 224 -4.91 4.99 -2.99
N MET A 225 -5.01 5.32 -1.71
CA MET A 225 -5.58 4.44 -0.68
C MET A 225 -6.62 5.21 0.10
N ASN A 226 -7.81 4.65 0.24
CA ASN A 226 -8.94 5.30 0.91
C ASN A 226 -9.18 6.73 0.39
N GLY A 227 -9.03 6.95 -0.93
CA GLY A 227 -9.20 8.26 -1.59
C GLY A 227 -8.02 9.23 -1.45
N THR A 228 -6.99 8.89 -0.68
CA THR A 228 -5.79 9.72 -0.49
C THR A 228 -4.66 9.24 -1.39
N ALA A 229 -3.98 10.18 -2.05
CA ALA A 229 -2.82 9.84 -2.89
C ALA A 229 -1.67 9.24 -2.06
N VAL A 230 -1.07 8.19 -2.59
CA VAL A 230 0.11 7.53 -2.01
C VAL A 230 1.22 7.55 -3.04
N THR A 231 2.35 8.15 -2.68
CA THR A 231 3.57 8.12 -3.50
C THR A 231 4.25 6.76 -3.37
N SER A 232 5.04 6.36 -4.38
CA SER A 232 5.85 5.13 -4.29
C SER A 232 6.78 5.18 -3.08
N GLY A 233 6.77 4.12 -2.27
CA GLY A 233 7.46 4.05 -0.98
C GLY A 233 6.69 4.68 0.19
N GLY A 234 5.50 5.25 -0.06
CA GLY A 234 4.64 5.81 0.99
C GLY A 234 4.00 4.76 1.89
N GLU A 235 3.65 5.16 3.10
CA GLU A 235 2.99 4.29 4.08
C GLU A 235 1.60 3.84 3.60
N ILE A 236 1.25 2.60 3.88
CA ILE A 236 -0.09 2.08 3.63
C ILE A 236 -1.08 2.48 4.73
N ALA A 237 -2.37 2.52 4.36
CA ALA A 237 -3.45 2.45 5.34
C ALA A 237 -3.75 0.97 5.59
N TYR A 238 -3.49 0.47 6.80
CA TYR A 238 -3.66 -0.95 7.16
C TYR A 238 -5.06 -1.47 6.83
N ASP A 239 -5.12 -2.66 6.26
CA ASP A 239 -6.35 -3.36 5.85
C ASP A 239 -7.22 -2.58 4.85
N LYS A 240 -6.59 -1.72 4.02
CA LYS A 240 -7.25 -1.00 2.91
C LYS A 240 -6.62 -1.37 1.58
N PRO A 241 -7.42 -1.43 0.50
CA PRO A 241 -6.88 -1.65 -0.83
C PRO A 241 -6.18 -0.39 -1.37
N ALA A 242 -5.15 -0.61 -2.19
CA ALA A 242 -4.62 0.43 -3.05
C ALA A 242 -5.29 0.38 -4.42
N VAL A 243 -5.54 1.55 -5.00
CA VAL A 243 -6.12 1.72 -6.34
C VAL A 243 -5.08 2.43 -7.19
N LEU A 244 -4.62 1.77 -8.26
CA LEU A 244 -3.66 2.31 -9.21
C LEU A 244 -4.37 2.73 -10.49
N LYS A 245 -4.17 3.97 -10.92
CA LYS A 245 -4.54 4.48 -12.22
C LYS A 245 -3.29 4.48 -13.11
N ILE A 246 -3.36 3.74 -14.22
CA ILE A 246 -2.25 3.53 -15.15
C ILE A 246 -2.62 4.14 -16.48
N THR A 247 -1.71 4.93 -17.07
CA THR A 247 -1.89 5.49 -18.42
C THR A 247 -0.61 5.32 -19.22
N ALA A 248 -0.70 4.65 -20.36
CA ALA A 248 0.40 4.57 -21.31
C ALA A 248 0.39 5.80 -22.23
N LYS A 249 1.55 6.39 -22.45
CA LYS A 249 1.75 7.51 -23.37
C LYS A 249 1.69 7.06 -24.82
N SER A 250 1.56 8.03 -25.73
CA SER A 250 1.64 7.83 -27.19
C SER A 250 2.84 6.93 -27.56
N GLY A 251 2.61 5.95 -28.42
CA GLY A 251 3.61 4.97 -28.83
C GLY A 251 3.79 3.77 -27.92
N TYR A 252 3.11 3.72 -26.76
CA TYR A 252 3.26 2.66 -25.78
C TYR A 252 1.91 2.03 -25.37
N VAL A 253 1.99 0.83 -24.85
CA VAL A 253 0.88 0.09 -24.22
C VAL A 253 1.37 -0.54 -22.92
N LEU A 254 0.45 -0.86 -22.00
CA LEU A 254 0.77 -1.66 -20.83
C LEU A 254 1.13 -3.07 -21.27
N GLY A 255 2.37 -3.46 -21.08
CA GLY A 255 2.89 -4.75 -21.50
C GLY A 255 2.86 -5.80 -20.40
N LYS A 256 3.12 -5.39 -19.14
CA LYS A 256 3.16 -6.29 -18.01
C LYS A 256 2.86 -5.55 -16.71
N LEU A 257 2.16 -6.23 -15.81
CA LEU A 257 1.91 -5.77 -14.44
C LEU A 257 2.30 -6.90 -13.49
N THR A 258 3.16 -6.61 -12.52
CA THR A 258 3.51 -7.57 -11.46
C THR A 258 3.22 -7.00 -10.09
N VAL A 259 2.78 -7.87 -9.20
CA VAL A 259 2.53 -7.57 -7.78
C VAL A 259 3.32 -8.57 -6.97
N ASP A 260 4.23 -8.09 -6.13
CA ASP A 260 5.16 -8.93 -5.35
C ASP A 260 5.85 -9.99 -6.23
N ASN A 261 6.35 -9.57 -7.40
CA ASN A 261 6.98 -10.39 -8.44
C ASN A 261 6.06 -11.44 -9.11
N GLN A 262 4.76 -11.44 -8.82
CA GLN A 262 3.79 -12.29 -9.51
C GLN A 262 3.11 -11.52 -10.64
N VAL A 263 3.08 -12.12 -11.84
CA VAL A 263 2.37 -11.52 -12.99
C VAL A 263 0.87 -11.59 -12.74
N VAL A 264 0.20 -10.46 -12.92
CA VAL A 264 -1.26 -10.37 -12.82
C VAL A 264 -1.88 -10.07 -14.18
N ASN A 265 -3.17 -10.32 -14.33
CA ASN A 265 -3.90 -9.97 -15.55
C ASN A 265 -3.88 -8.45 -15.76
N LEU A 266 -3.65 -8.05 -17.00
CA LEU A 266 -3.67 -6.64 -17.37
C LEU A 266 -5.12 -6.12 -17.32
N PRO A 267 -5.34 -4.92 -16.76
CA PRO A 267 -6.63 -4.25 -16.84
C PRO A 267 -6.95 -3.86 -18.28
N GLU A 268 -8.24 -3.76 -18.60
CA GLU A 268 -8.70 -3.30 -19.90
C GLU A 268 -8.29 -1.84 -20.14
N GLY A 269 -7.79 -1.55 -21.34
CA GLY A 269 -7.38 -0.22 -21.78
C GLY A 269 -8.45 0.47 -22.62
N THR A 270 -8.51 1.78 -22.56
CA THR A 270 -9.28 2.63 -23.46
C THR A 270 -8.34 3.61 -24.13
N PHE A 271 -8.22 3.50 -25.45
CA PHE A 271 -7.37 4.39 -26.27
C PHE A 271 -8.10 5.69 -26.57
N ASP A 272 -7.46 6.81 -26.29
CA ASP A 272 -7.93 8.15 -26.61
C ASP A 272 -7.22 8.66 -27.88
N THR A 273 -7.97 8.81 -28.97
CA THR A 273 -7.47 9.28 -30.26
C THR A 273 -7.06 10.75 -30.25
N SER A 274 -7.47 11.54 -29.27
CA SER A 274 -7.14 12.96 -29.16
C SER A 274 -5.76 13.18 -28.55
N THR A 275 -5.37 12.35 -27.58
CA THR A 275 -4.08 12.41 -26.87
C THR A 275 -3.09 11.34 -27.33
N ASN A 276 -3.59 10.31 -28.02
CA ASN A 276 -2.87 9.08 -28.35
C ASN A 276 -2.41 8.30 -27.11
N GLU A 277 -3.06 8.49 -25.98
CA GLU A 277 -2.77 7.77 -24.74
C GLU A 277 -3.77 6.61 -24.55
N THR A 278 -3.34 5.59 -23.80
CA THR A 278 -4.22 4.51 -23.38
C THR A 278 -4.38 4.56 -21.87
N SER A 279 -5.58 4.86 -21.39
CA SER A 279 -5.94 4.79 -19.97
C SER A 279 -6.50 3.42 -19.65
N TYR A 280 -5.95 2.78 -18.61
CA TYR A 280 -6.38 1.46 -18.18
C TYR A 280 -7.39 1.56 -17.04
N ALA A 281 -8.32 0.58 -16.98
CA ALA A 281 -9.21 0.42 -15.84
C ALA A 281 -8.38 0.35 -14.54
N ALA A 282 -8.90 0.95 -13.47
CA ALA A 282 -8.16 1.03 -12.22
C ALA A 282 -7.81 -0.37 -11.69
N TYR A 283 -6.52 -0.64 -11.49
CA TYR A 283 -6.08 -1.85 -10.83
C TYR A 283 -6.26 -1.68 -9.32
N THR A 284 -7.03 -2.56 -8.70
CA THR A 284 -7.29 -2.52 -7.25
C THR A 284 -6.65 -3.75 -6.60
N THR A 285 -5.80 -3.53 -5.62
CA THR A 285 -5.21 -4.60 -4.81
C THR A 285 -6.24 -5.21 -3.87
N GLY A 286 -5.92 -6.33 -3.24
CA GLY A 286 -6.59 -6.74 -2.01
C GLY A 286 -6.30 -5.75 -0.86
N ALA A 287 -6.98 -5.94 0.28
CA ALA A 287 -6.70 -5.19 1.50
C ALA A 287 -5.27 -5.48 1.99
N LEU A 288 -4.46 -4.44 2.17
CA LEU A 288 -3.04 -4.57 2.49
C LEU A 288 -2.82 -4.70 3.99
N LYS A 289 -2.13 -5.76 4.39
CA LYS A 289 -1.69 -6.04 5.77
C LYS A 289 -0.16 -6.14 5.88
N GLY A 290 0.55 -5.77 4.83
CA GLY A 290 1.99 -5.81 4.70
C GLY A 290 2.44 -4.89 3.58
N SER A 291 3.75 -4.69 3.46
CA SER A 291 4.33 -3.95 2.33
C SER A 291 4.05 -4.69 1.02
N MET A 292 3.85 -3.93 -0.04
CA MET A 292 3.58 -4.45 -1.38
C MET A 292 4.44 -3.72 -2.41
N ALA A 293 4.97 -4.48 -3.37
CA ALA A 293 5.71 -3.96 -4.51
C ALA A 293 4.95 -4.24 -5.81
N ILE A 294 4.75 -3.20 -6.63
CA ILE A 294 4.09 -3.27 -7.93
C ILE A 294 5.06 -2.77 -8.99
N ASP A 295 5.25 -3.54 -10.06
CA ASP A 295 6.04 -3.11 -11.21
C ASP A 295 5.15 -3.03 -12.45
N VAL A 296 5.15 -1.86 -13.09
CA VAL A 296 4.34 -1.54 -14.26
C VAL A 296 5.27 -1.38 -15.45
N GLN A 297 5.20 -2.28 -16.40
CA GLN A 297 6.04 -2.28 -17.59
C GLN A 297 5.21 -1.90 -18.82
N PHE A 298 5.60 -0.82 -19.46
CA PHE A 298 5.08 -0.42 -20.75
C PHE A 298 5.93 -1.03 -21.87
N THR A 299 5.31 -1.32 -23.00
CA THR A 299 5.98 -1.79 -24.21
C THR A 299 5.62 -0.88 -25.37
N ALA A 300 6.56 -0.72 -26.33
CA ALA A 300 6.27 0.01 -27.55
C ALA A 300 5.13 -0.66 -28.33
N LYS A 301 4.24 0.13 -28.90
CA LYS A 301 3.22 -0.35 -29.85
C LYS A 301 3.91 -0.95 -31.07
N LYS A 302 3.21 -1.86 -31.73
CA LYS A 302 3.67 -2.46 -32.98
C LYS A 302 3.87 -1.37 -34.05
N THR A 303 4.81 -1.60 -34.95
CA THR A 303 5.06 -0.73 -36.10
C THR A 303 4.48 -1.35 -37.35
N ARG A 304 4.16 -0.49 -38.36
CA ARG A 304 3.76 -0.93 -39.69
C ARG A 304 4.94 -0.83 -40.66
N THR A 305 4.99 -1.74 -41.60
CA THR A 305 5.96 -1.68 -42.71
C THR A 305 5.33 -1.04 -43.96
N ILE A 306 6.13 -0.29 -44.72
CA ILE A 306 5.69 0.35 -45.96
C ILE A 306 6.57 -0.11 -47.08
N THR A 307 5.96 -0.45 -48.18
CA THR A 307 6.64 -0.73 -49.46
C THR A 307 5.95 0.02 -50.62
N ALA A 308 6.68 0.29 -51.64
CA ALA A 308 6.11 0.85 -52.88
C ALA A 308 6.79 0.21 -54.09
N SER A 309 6.04 -0.07 -55.11
CA SER A 309 6.55 -0.64 -56.35
C SER A 309 5.64 -0.29 -57.53
N PRO A 310 6.20 0.05 -58.69
CA PRO A 310 7.62 0.30 -58.97
C PRO A 310 8.10 1.62 -58.34
N LEU A 311 9.43 1.83 -58.23
CA LEU A 311 10.02 3.07 -57.70
C LEU A 311 10.54 4.01 -58.78
N SER A 312 10.25 3.69 -60.05
CA SER A 312 10.58 4.58 -61.16
C SER A 312 9.64 4.38 -62.34
N ALA A 313 9.48 5.44 -63.12
CA ALA A 313 8.77 5.41 -64.38
C ALA A 313 9.29 6.57 -65.28
N THR A 314 8.99 6.49 -66.57
CA THR A 314 9.19 7.61 -67.45
C THR A 314 7.97 8.53 -67.48
N LYS A 315 8.14 9.79 -67.89
CA LYS A 315 7.04 10.75 -67.94
C LYS A 315 5.91 10.30 -68.87
N ASP A 316 6.24 9.67 -70.00
CA ASP A 316 5.29 9.10 -70.93
C ASP A 316 4.52 7.90 -70.36
N GLU A 317 5.16 7.05 -69.56
CA GLU A 317 4.50 5.96 -68.83
C GLU A 317 3.52 6.51 -67.83
N ILE A 318 3.89 7.54 -67.07
CA ILE A 318 3.00 8.20 -66.13
C ILE A 318 1.79 8.84 -66.85
N ALA A 319 2.05 9.51 -67.97
CA ALA A 319 0.99 10.08 -68.83
C ALA A 319 0.04 9.02 -69.38
N ALA A 320 0.55 7.81 -69.68
CA ALA A 320 -0.23 6.64 -70.06
C ALA A 320 -0.93 5.91 -68.89
N GLY A 321 -0.78 6.40 -67.67
CA GLY A 321 -1.31 5.74 -66.45
C GLY A 321 -0.59 4.48 -66.05
N LYS A 322 0.61 4.23 -66.57
CA LYS A 322 1.43 3.04 -66.29
C LYS A 322 2.48 3.32 -65.22
N ASN A 323 2.95 2.28 -64.61
CA ASN A 323 4.10 2.28 -63.67
C ASN A 323 4.00 3.32 -62.54
N LYS A 324 2.76 3.70 -62.12
CA LYS A 324 2.55 4.46 -60.88
C LYS A 324 2.84 3.55 -59.68
N PRO A 325 3.55 4.05 -58.67
CA PRO A 325 3.84 3.23 -57.49
C PRO A 325 2.59 2.83 -56.75
N VAL A 326 2.45 1.55 -56.47
CA VAL A 326 1.47 1.01 -55.56
C VAL A 326 2.11 0.97 -54.18
N VAL A 327 1.61 1.77 -53.27
CA VAL A 327 2.03 1.78 -51.86
C VAL A 327 1.27 0.71 -51.11
N LYS A 328 2.01 -0.16 -50.40
CA LYS A 328 1.49 -1.21 -49.57
C LYS A 328 1.92 -0.96 -48.14
N ILE A 329 0.95 -1.00 -47.19
CA ILE A 329 1.19 -0.82 -45.74
C ILE A 329 0.75 -2.10 -45.05
N GLU A 330 1.64 -2.70 -44.28
CA GLU A 330 1.38 -3.96 -43.59
C GLU A 330 1.65 -3.85 -42.09
N PRO A 331 0.69 -4.23 -41.25
CA PRO A 331 -0.72 -4.46 -41.60
C PRO A 331 -1.43 -3.19 -42.05
N SER A 332 -2.43 -3.34 -42.92
CA SER A 332 -3.16 -2.22 -43.49
C SER A 332 -3.92 -1.43 -42.41
N PRO A 333 -3.69 -0.10 -42.28
CA PRO A 333 -4.48 0.74 -41.39
C PRO A 333 -5.85 1.06 -41.98
N SER A 334 -6.81 1.38 -41.11
CA SER A 334 -8.14 1.85 -41.55
C SER A 334 -8.09 3.24 -42.20
N GLN A 335 -7.12 4.04 -41.82
CA GLN A 335 -6.92 5.38 -42.34
C GLN A 335 -5.42 5.62 -42.62
N TYR A 336 -5.13 6.17 -43.74
CA TYR A 336 -3.77 6.61 -44.10
C TYR A 336 -3.85 7.71 -45.16
N LEU A 337 -2.77 8.48 -45.28
CA LEU A 337 -2.64 9.54 -46.24
C LEU A 337 -1.30 9.41 -46.96
N ILE A 338 -1.34 9.42 -48.27
CA ILE A 338 -0.13 9.43 -49.11
C ILE A 338 0.06 10.83 -49.66
N ARG A 339 1.26 11.38 -49.50
CA ARG A 339 1.69 12.66 -50.08
C ARG A 339 2.97 12.47 -50.85
N TYR A 340 3.20 13.40 -51.78
CA TYR A 340 4.41 13.43 -52.62
C TYR A 340 5.06 14.81 -52.51
N TYR A 341 6.38 14.86 -52.37
CA TYR A 341 7.13 16.11 -52.40
C TYR A 341 8.52 15.90 -52.99
N LYS A 342 9.11 16.97 -53.55
CA LYS A 342 10.43 16.91 -54.23
C LYS A 342 11.56 17.27 -53.27
N ASP A 343 11.51 18.46 -52.70
CA ASP A 343 12.65 19.02 -51.93
C ASP A 343 12.31 19.20 -50.44
N VAL A 344 11.13 19.70 -50.12
CA VAL A 344 10.74 20.11 -48.77
C VAL A 344 9.36 19.50 -48.38
N PRO A 345 9.26 18.85 -47.24
CA PRO A 345 7.98 18.25 -46.75
C PRO A 345 6.81 19.24 -46.69
N ALA A 346 7.08 20.54 -46.42
CA ALA A 346 6.05 21.57 -46.38
C ALA A 346 5.29 21.74 -47.70
N ASN A 347 5.88 21.34 -48.83
CA ASN A 347 5.29 21.37 -50.16
C ASN A 347 4.63 20.05 -50.56
N ALA A 348 4.43 19.13 -49.60
CA ALA A 348 3.85 17.83 -49.88
C ALA A 348 2.39 17.95 -50.31
N THR A 349 2.05 17.30 -51.41
CA THR A 349 0.70 17.27 -51.99
C THR A 349 0.19 15.84 -52.10
N THR A 350 -1.11 15.66 -52.03
CA THR A 350 -1.78 14.38 -52.29
C THR A 350 -1.93 14.08 -53.76
N THR A 351 -1.71 15.08 -54.62
CA THR A 351 -1.74 14.91 -56.11
C THR A 351 -0.47 14.17 -56.54
N PHE A 352 -0.65 13.11 -57.31
CA PHE A 352 0.46 12.35 -57.85
C PHE A 352 1.27 13.22 -58.84
N PRO A 353 2.62 13.28 -58.76
CA PRO A 353 3.44 14.10 -59.64
C PRO A 353 3.44 13.56 -61.07
N THR A 354 3.51 14.48 -62.04
CA THR A 354 3.56 14.16 -63.47
C THR A 354 4.82 14.68 -64.17
N GLU A 355 5.57 15.56 -63.50
CA GLU A 355 6.81 16.11 -64.06
C GLU A 355 8.01 15.23 -63.70
N ASP A 356 9.06 15.32 -64.52
CA ASP A 356 10.29 14.60 -64.22
C ASP A 356 10.98 15.11 -62.95
N GLY A 357 11.56 14.16 -62.22
CA GLY A 357 12.21 14.42 -60.94
C GLY A 357 12.12 13.26 -59.97
N SER A 358 12.80 13.40 -58.86
CA SER A 358 12.74 12.44 -57.74
C SER A 358 11.81 12.97 -56.68
N TYR A 359 10.79 12.19 -56.33
CA TYR A 359 9.75 12.52 -55.38
C TYR A 359 9.80 11.57 -54.20
N ARG A 360 9.74 12.13 -53.02
CA ARG A 360 9.55 11.31 -51.80
C ARG A 360 8.07 10.95 -51.66
N ILE A 361 7.80 9.70 -51.36
CA ILE A 361 6.45 9.21 -51.00
C ILE A 361 6.35 9.26 -49.51
N TRP A 362 5.56 10.20 -48.98
CA TRP A 362 5.33 10.37 -47.55
C TRP A 362 3.99 9.77 -47.19
N VAL A 363 4.05 8.71 -46.35
CA VAL A 363 2.87 7.99 -45.87
C VAL A 363 2.69 8.24 -44.42
N THR A 364 1.48 8.68 -44.04
CA THR A 364 1.10 8.88 -42.63
C THR A 364 -0.14 8.09 -42.31
N SER A 365 -0.19 7.55 -41.09
CA SER A 365 -1.38 6.92 -40.49
C SER A 365 -1.47 7.30 -39.02
N PRO A 366 -2.64 7.61 -38.50
CA PRO A 366 -2.79 7.88 -37.08
C PRO A 366 -2.41 6.69 -36.23
N GLU A 367 -2.06 6.96 -34.99
CA GLU A 367 -1.87 5.95 -33.96
C GLU A 367 -3.19 5.24 -33.65
N THR A 368 -3.11 3.98 -33.29
CA THR A 368 -4.25 3.17 -32.85
C THR A 368 -3.93 2.53 -31.49
N GLU A 369 -4.86 1.78 -30.95
CA GLU A 369 -4.65 1.04 -29.72
C GLU A 369 -3.42 0.10 -29.82
N GLU A 370 -3.24 -0.57 -30.94
CA GLU A 370 -2.22 -1.61 -31.14
C GLU A 370 -0.97 -1.13 -31.87
N TYR A 371 -1.09 -0.13 -32.75
CA TYR A 371 -0.02 0.32 -33.65
C TYR A 371 0.33 1.77 -33.41
N ALA A 372 1.64 2.03 -33.36
CA ALA A 372 2.18 3.38 -33.31
C ALA A 372 1.80 4.19 -34.55
N ALA A 373 1.80 5.51 -34.42
CA ALA A 373 1.63 6.41 -35.56
C ALA A 373 2.66 6.10 -36.62
N LEU A 374 2.23 6.11 -37.89
CA LEU A 374 3.10 5.96 -39.02
C LEU A 374 3.43 7.33 -39.61
N SER A 375 4.70 7.67 -39.70
CA SER A 375 5.19 8.80 -40.46
C SER A 375 6.49 8.39 -41.14
N ASN A 376 6.39 8.15 -42.43
CA ASN A 376 7.54 7.81 -43.27
C ASN A 376 7.72 8.94 -44.27
N ASP A 377 8.75 9.73 -44.12
CA ASP A 377 9.08 10.88 -45.02
C ASP A 377 10.39 10.72 -45.76
N THR A 378 11.18 9.70 -45.47
CA THR A 378 12.58 9.62 -45.99
C THR A 378 12.92 8.36 -46.75
N SER A 379 12.15 7.26 -46.61
CA SER A 379 12.60 5.94 -47.07
C SER A 379 12.15 5.56 -48.50
N LEU A 380 11.08 6.16 -49.01
CA LEU A 380 10.54 5.81 -50.31
C LEU A 380 10.71 6.97 -51.28
N ILE A 381 11.52 6.73 -52.32
CA ILE A 381 11.73 7.69 -53.40
C ILE A 381 11.22 7.09 -54.70
N PHE A 382 10.36 7.83 -55.39
CA PHE A 382 9.89 7.52 -56.74
C PHE A 382 10.49 8.49 -57.74
N THR A 383 11.12 7.98 -58.80
CA THR A 383 11.77 8.81 -59.79
C THR A 383 10.99 8.79 -61.09
N ILE A 384 10.60 9.96 -61.59
CA ILE A 384 10.05 10.15 -62.91
C ILE A 384 11.19 10.65 -63.81
N SER A 385 11.60 9.83 -64.74
CA SER A 385 12.59 10.24 -65.76
C SER A 385 11.89 10.93 -66.93
N LYS A 386 12.73 11.63 -67.75
CA LYS A 386 12.20 12.27 -68.93
C LYS A 386 11.41 11.29 -69.79
N ALA A 387 10.46 11.78 -70.53
CA ALA A 387 9.74 10.98 -71.54
C ALA A 387 10.71 10.40 -72.57
N ASN A 388 10.37 9.22 -73.03
CA ASN A 388 11.02 8.73 -74.23
C ASN A 388 10.67 9.65 -75.39
N VAL A 389 11.60 9.81 -76.35
CA VAL A 389 11.44 10.70 -77.47
C VAL A 389 11.48 9.94 -78.82
N LEU A 390 10.70 10.37 -79.75
CA LEU A 390 10.74 9.86 -81.12
C LEU A 390 11.74 10.69 -81.96
N ASN A 391 12.85 10.10 -82.35
CA ASN A 391 13.83 10.74 -83.18
C ASN A 391 13.80 10.05 -84.55
N TRP A 392 13.94 10.85 -85.57
CA TRP A 392 14.16 10.33 -86.89
C TRP A 392 15.19 11.21 -87.64
N SER A 393 15.91 10.61 -88.58
CA SER A 393 16.77 11.28 -89.54
C SER A 393 16.37 10.88 -90.95
N VAL A 394 16.61 11.76 -91.88
CA VAL A 394 16.33 11.52 -93.26
C VAL A 394 17.61 11.70 -94.05
N GLU A 395 18.06 10.64 -94.66
CA GLU A 395 19.19 10.67 -95.59
C GLU A 395 18.66 10.75 -97.05
N GLY A 396 19.10 11.73 -97.77
CA GLY A 396 18.64 11.94 -99.16
C GLY A 396 17.50 12.95 -99.29
N GLN A 397 16.67 12.80 -100.32
CA GLN A 397 15.66 13.77 -100.69
C GLN A 397 14.26 13.25 -100.33
N GLY A 398 13.79 13.66 -99.18
CA GLY A 398 12.47 13.29 -98.61
C GLY A 398 12.14 14.07 -97.36
N THR A 399 10.93 13.85 -96.83
CA THR A 399 10.43 14.37 -95.53
C THR A 399 9.79 13.26 -94.74
N VAL A 400 9.87 13.41 -93.45
CA VAL A 400 9.20 12.55 -92.49
C VAL A 400 8.37 13.43 -91.55
N THR A 401 7.11 13.07 -91.38
CA THR A 401 6.26 13.61 -90.37
C THR A 401 5.76 12.46 -89.50
N ALA A 402 5.47 12.74 -88.20
CA ALA A 402 5.02 11.72 -87.27
C ALA A 402 3.73 12.19 -86.56
N LYS A 403 2.82 11.25 -86.37
CA LYS A 403 1.62 11.46 -85.52
C LYS A 403 1.49 10.34 -84.48
N MET A 404 0.94 10.70 -83.31
CA MET A 404 0.43 9.74 -82.35
C MET A 404 -1.02 10.01 -82.09
N GLY A 405 -1.90 9.11 -82.54
CA GLY A 405 -3.31 9.43 -82.70
C GLY A 405 -3.47 10.62 -83.68
N ASP A 406 -4.21 11.62 -83.27
CA ASP A 406 -4.47 12.85 -84.07
C ASP A 406 -3.46 13.97 -83.79
N LYS A 407 -2.48 13.75 -82.90
CA LYS A 407 -1.45 14.80 -82.62
C LYS A 407 -0.17 14.62 -83.41
N ASP A 408 0.28 15.71 -83.96
CA ASP A 408 1.63 15.76 -84.58
C ASP A 408 2.73 15.63 -83.52
N VAL A 409 3.72 14.85 -83.81
CA VAL A 409 4.94 14.68 -82.99
C VAL A 409 6.11 15.26 -83.76
N ALA A 410 6.78 16.23 -83.13
CA ALA A 410 8.00 16.78 -83.73
C ALA A 410 9.17 15.77 -83.57
N ASN A 411 10.21 15.94 -84.46
CA ASN A 411 11.44 15.17 -84.28
C ASN A 411 12.08 15.52 -82.89
N GLY A 412 12.35 14.50 -82.11
CA GLY A 412 12.78 14.68 -80.73
C GLY A 412 11.59 14.94 -79.77
N GLY A 413 10.34 14.85 -80.22
CA GLY A 413 9.17 15.05 -79.35
C GLY A 413 8.89 13.87 -78.50
N ASP A 414 8.25 14.14 -77.34
CA ASP A 414 7.89 13.14 -76.35
C ASP A 414 6.87 12.14 -76.92
N ILE A 415 7.05 10.88 -76.63
CA ILE A 415 6.13 9.81 -76.99
C ILE A 415 5.27 9.34 -75.76
N VAL A 416 4.13 8.82 -76.08
CA VAL A 416 3.24 8.22 -75.04
C VAL A 416 3.42 6.71 -75.03
N ASN A 417 3.89 6.17 -73.93
CA ASN A 417 4.18 4.73 -73.76
C ASN A 417 2.94 3.86 -74.14
N GLY A 418 3.22 2.88 -75.00
CA GLY A 418 2.20 1.94 -75.48
C GLY A 418 1.26 2.51 -76.57
N LYS A 419 1.53 3.70 -77.11
CA LYS A 419 0.87 4.24 -78.26
C LYS A 419 1.74 4.09 -79.47
N ALA A 420 1.16 3.71 -80.60
CA ALA A 420 1.90 3.64 -81.88
C ALA A 420 2.07 5.05 -82.44
N ALA A 421 3.31 5.32 -82.95
CA ALA A 421 3.55 6.45 -83.75
C ALA A 421 3.44 6.07 -85.28
N VAL A 422 2.74 6.87 -86.00
CA VAL A 422 2.56 6.72 -87.44
C VAL A 422 3.50 7.73 -88.13
N LEU A 423 4.45 7.23 -88.83
CA LEU A 423 5.39 8.06 -89.63
C LEU A 423 4.88 8.11 -91.08
N THR A 424 4.74 9.31 -91.60
CA THR A 424 4.46 9.53 -93.02
C THR A 424 5.76 9.96 -93.66
N ILE A 425 6.22 9.12 -94.54
CA ILE A 425 7.51 9.35 -95.31
C ILE A 425 7.14 9.73 -96.68
N THR A 426 7.67 10.84 -97.17
CA THR A 426 7.41 11.33 -98.50
C THR A 426 8.75 11.53 -99.26
N ALA A 427 8.98 10.79 -100.33
CA ALA A 427 10.14 10.96 -101.22
C ALA A 427 9.84 12.08 -102.22
N LYS A 428 10.80 12.92 -102.47
CA LYS A 428 10.73 13.96 -103.50
C LYS A 428 10.62 13.38 -104.91
N PRO A 429 10.17 14.14 -105.87
CA PRO A 429 10.16 13.70 -107.26
C PRO A 429 11.49 13.15 -107.73
N GLY A 430 11.47 11.99 -108.37
CA GLY A 430 12.70 11.29 -108.85
C GLY A 430 13.40 10.43 -107.84
N TYR A 431 12.87 10.35 -106.53
CA TYR A 431 13.43 9.53 -105.52
C TYR A 431 12.41 8.50 -105.04
N LYS A 432 12.92 7.44 -104.42
CA LYS A 432 12.10 6.42 -103.73
C LYS A 432 12.71 6.07 -102.34
N LEU A 433 11.88 5.64 -101.46
CA LEU A 433 12.38 5.13 -100.20
C LEU A 433 13.18 3.82 -100.41
N SER A 434 14.40 3.77 -99.94
CA SER A 434 15.31 2.60 -100.06
C SER A 434 15.42 1.77 -98.80
N GLU A 435 15.41 2.41 -97.62
CA GLU A 435 15.57 1.71 -96.37
C GLU A 435 14.87 2.49 -95.23
N ILE A 436 14.40 1.77 -94.25
CA ILE A 436 13.97 2.27 -92.91
C ILE A 436 14.75 1.47 -91.90
N LYS A 437 15.35 2.15 -90.91
CA LYS A 437 15.95 1.51 -89.76
C LYS A 437 15.17 1.97 -88.50
N ILE A 438 14.86 1.02 -87.62
CA ILE A 438 14.29 1.28 -86.27
C ILE A 438 15.37 0.83 -85.30
N ASP A 439 15.82 1.71 -84.44
CA ASP A 439 16.92 1.45 -83.47
C ASP A 439 18.12 0.79 -84.13
N GLY A 440 18.48 1.31 -85.30
CA GLY A 440 19.61 0.84 -86.10
C GLY A 440 19.39 -0.50 -86.85
N LYS A 441 18.24 -1.11 -86.73
CA LYS A 441 17.89 -2.39 -87.38
C LYS A 441 17.01 -2.13 -88.58
N PRO A 442 17.28 -2.76 -89.74
CA PRO A 442 16.41 -2.65 -90.95
C PRO A 442 14.97 -3.08 -90.62
N ALA A 443 14.02 -2.30 -91.07
CA ALA A 443 12.60 -2.60 -90.98
C ALA A 443 12.00 -2.82 -92.40
N ASN A 444 10.87 -3.52 -92.45
CA ASN A 444 10.14 -3.70 -93.71
C ASN A 444 9.66 -2.36 -94.26
N LEU A 445 9.90 -2.16 -95.58
CA LEU A 445 9.43 -0.97 -96.22
C LEU A 445 7.91 -1.02 -96.38
N PRO A 446 7.16 0.07 -96.03
CA PRO A 446 5.74 0.17 -96.32
C PRO A 446 5.49 0.27 -97.82
N THR A 447 4.34 -0.14 -98.27
CA THR A 447 3.89 0.05 -99.65
C THR A 447 3.67 1.56 -99.92
N GLY A 448 4.44 2.14 -100.81
CA GLY A 448 4.31 3.55 -101.20
C GLY A 448 3.08 3.76 -102.09
N LYS A 449 2.43 4.92 -101.96
CA LYS A 449 1.43 5.41 -102.88
C LYS A 449 1.98 6.57 -103.63
N PHE A 450 2.00 6.46 -105.01
CA PHE A 450 2.41 7.55 -105.87
C PHE A 450 1.35 8.64 -105.94
N ASN A 451 1.72 9.86 -105.67
CA ASN A 451 0.89 11.04 -105.87
C ASN A 451 1.29 11.69 -107.21
N SER A 452 0.43 11.58 -108.23
CA SER A 452 0.69 12.09 -109.55
C SER A 452 0.58 13.61 -109.67
N THR A 453 0.03 14.28 -108.67
CA THR A 453 -0.11 15.75 -108.67
C THR A 453 1.23 16.47 -108.40
N ASP A 454 2.01 15.92 -107.49
CA ASP A 454 3.30 16.48 -107.07
C ASP A 454 4.52 15.57 -107.39
N ASN A 455 4.24 14.43 -108.04
CA ASN A 455 5.23 13.39 -108.38
C ASN A 455 6.00 12.83 -107.18
N THR A 456 5.35 12.76 -106.02
CA THR A 456 5.92 12.22 -104.79
C THR A 456 5.45 10.79 -104.49
N ILE A 457 6.19 10.02 -103.65
CA ILE A 457 5.80 8.72 -103.13
C ILE A 457 5.82 8.72 -101.60
#